data_d40005058df7fc101ab0546c33dc367a
#
_entry.id   d40005058df7fc101ab0546c33dc367a
#
_cell.length_a   1.000
_cell.length_b   1.000
_cell.length_c   1.000
_cell.angle_alpha   90.00
_cell.angle_beta   90.00
_cell.angle_gamma   90.00
#
_symmetry.space_group_name_H-M   'P 1'
#
loop_
_entity.id
_entity.type
_entity.pdbx_description
1 polymer ?
#
loop_
_entity_poly.entity_id
_entity_poly.type
_entity_poly.pdbx_seq_one_letter_code
_entity_poly.pdbx_strand_id
1 'polypeptide(L)'
;IQQPQFSSIGVFDLESFFPQKDRMALSVKVNSILASPSFSVWLEGESLDIGKFLYTKEGKPKISIFSIAHLSDKERMFFVTMLLNELVAWMRTQQGTSSLRALFYMDEIFGYFPPVSNPPSKQPMLTLLKQARAFGLGVMLAAQNPVDIDYKGLSNIGTWFIGRLQTERYKSRMIESLRSINSEMDKGGLEDIISGLENRTFLVSNTNGSNAEIFQTR
;
A
#
# COMPACT_ATOMS: atom_id res chain seq x y z
N ILE A 1 -19.18 13.06 20.12
CA ILE A 1 -19.96 13.41 18.90
C ILE A 1 -21.25 14.14 19.31
N GLN A 2 -22.06 13.59 20.20
CA GLN A 2 -23.36 14.19 20.58
C GLN A 2 -23.21 15.53 21.31
N GLN A 3 -22.27 15.60 22.25
CA GLN A 3 -21.96 16.80 23.04
C GLN A 3 -20.48 17.17 22.87
N PRO A 4 -20.11 17.83 21.78
CA PRO A 4 -18.74 18.31 21.59
C PRO A 4 -18.40 19.43 22.60
N GLN A 5 -17.13 19.52 22.97
CA GLN A 5 -16.65 20.53 23.92
C GLN A 5 -16.47 21.94 23.30
N PHE A 6 -16.78 22.10 22.03
CA PHE A 6 -16.68 23.35 21.28
C PHE A 6 -18.04 23.75 20.70
N SER A 7 -18.31 25.02 20.61
CA SER A 7 -19.56 25.61 20.13
C SER A 7 -19.46 26.10 18.69
N SER A 8 -18.26 26.20 18.12
CA SER A 8 -18.04 26.68 16.75
C SER A 8 -16.90 25.92 16.07
N ILE A 9 -16.95 25.87 14.73
CA ILE A 9 -15.92 25.30 13.85
C ILE A 9 -15.53 26.39 12.86
N GLY A 10 -14.36 26.97 13.07
CA GLY A 10 -13.94 28.16 12.32
C GLY A 10 -14.93 29.32 12.54
N VAL A 11 -15.49 29.83 11.47
CA VAL A 11 -16.46 30.97 11.50
C VAL A 11 -17.92 30.54 11.66
N PHE A 12 -18.20 29.24 11.64
CA PHE A 12 -19.55 28.71 11.70
C PHE A 12 -19.90 28.23 13.12
N ASP A 13 -21.12 28.56 13.56
CA ASP A 13 -21.74 27.94 14.72
C ASP A 13 -21.92 26.43 14.49
N LEU A 14 -21.71 25.63 15.55
CA LEU A 14 -21.76 24.18 15.48
C LEU A 14 -23.11 23.65 14.96
N GLU A 15 -24.23 24.25 15.41
CA GLU A 15 -25.57 23.81 15.00
C GLU A 15 -25.82 24.10 13.50
N SER A 16 -25.28 25.21 13.00
CA SER A 16 -25.35 25.56 11.58
C SER A 16 -24.46 24.69 10.70
N PHE A 17 -23.30 24.29 11.20
CA PHE A 17 -22.35 23.45 10.47
C PHE A 17 -22.69 21.97 10.53
N PHE A 18 -23.05 21.47 11.71
CA PHE A 18 -23.38 20.07 11.94
C PHE A 18 -24.47 19.92 13.00
N PRO A 19 -25.75 19.99 12.60
CA PRO A 19 -26.91 19.99 13.47
C PRO A 19 -26.95 18.79 14.42
N GLN A 20 -27.56 18.96 15.61
CA GLN A 20 -27.66 17.91 16.61
C GLN A 20 -28.27 16.62 16.06
N LYS A 21 -29.27 16.72 15.18
CA LYS A 21 -29.89 15.56 14.51
C LYS A 21 -28.87 14.72 13.74
N ASP A 22 -27.98 15.38 13.00
CA ASP A 22 -26.98 14.71 12.17
C ASP A 22 -25.85 14.13 13.04
N ARG A 23 -25.47 14.81 14.13
CA ARG A 23 -24.56 14.31 15.14
C ARG A 23 -25.12 13.04 15.81
N MET A 24 -26.41 13.03 16.11
CA MET A 24 -27.10 11.86 16.67
C MET A 24 -27.11 10.70 15.67
N ALA A 25 -27.46 10.97 14.40
CA ALA A 25 -27.45 9.96 13.34
C ALA A 25 -26.05 9.34 13.16
N LEU A 26 -25.00 10.17 13.16
CA LEU A 26 -23.62 9.70 13.11
C LEU A 26 -23.28 8.86 14.36
N SER A 27 -23.68 9.31 15.56
CA SER A 27 -23.42 8.58 16.80
C SER A 27 -24.07 7.20 16.81
N VAL A 28 -25.30 7.08 16.30
CA VAL A 28 -25.99 5.78 16.17
C VAL A 28 -25.22 4.86 15.21
N LYS A 29 -24.77 5.38 14.05
CA LYS A 29 -23.97 4.60 13.09
C LYS A 29 -22.65 4.12 13.70
N VAL A 30 -21.93 5.00 14.38
CA VAL A 30 -20.67 4.65 15.05
C VAL A 30 -20.93 3.60 16.15
N ASN A 31 -21.96 3.82 16.97
CA ASN A 31 -22.32 2.86 18.04
C ASN A 31 -22.72 1.49 17.46
N SER A 32 -23.43 1.43 16.35
CA SER A 32 -23.79 0.15 15.71
C SER A 32 -22.57 -0.66 15.24
N ILE A 33 -21.50 0.04 14.84
CA ILE A 33 -20.23 -0.60 14.49
C ILE A 33 -19.53 -1.09 15.76
N LEU A 34 -19.35 -0.22 16.75
CA LEU A 34 -18.64 -0.54 17.99
C LEU A 34 -19.34 -1.63 18.82
N ALA A 35 -20.66 -1.68 18.79
CA ALA A 35 -21.46 -2.69 19.47
C ALA A 35 -21.58 -4.01 18.70
N SER A 36 -21.06 -4.08 17.48
CA SER A 36 -21.08 -5.31 16.70
C SER A 36 -20.12 -6.35 17.29
N PRO A 37 -20.57 -7.61 17.52
CA PRO A 37 -19.67 -8.66 17.99
C PRO A 37 -18.46 -8.89 17.09
N SER A 38 -18.62 -8.71 15.77
CA SER A 38 -17.52 -8.82 14.82
C SER A 38 -16.48 -7.70 14.97
N PHE A 39 -16.88 -6.54 15.50
CA PHE A 39 -15.97 -5.41 15.71
C PHE A 39 -15.31 -5.41 17.10
N SER A 40 -15.87 -6.11 18.07
CA SER A 40 -15.31 -6.16 19.44
C SER A 40 -13.86 -6.66 19.46
N VAL A 41 -13.51 -7.60 18.57
CA VAL A 41 -12.16 -8.14 18.40
C VAL A 41 -11.14 -7.05 18.06
N TRP A 42 -11.56 -5.96 17.37
CA TRP A 42 -10.71 -4.84 16.99
C TRP A 42 -10.45 -3.84 18.14
N LEU A 43 -11.20 -3.96 19.22
CA LEU A 43 -11.05 -3.11 20.41
C LEU A 43 -10.10 -3.73 21.45
N GLU A 44 -9.66 -4.96 21.21
CA GLU A 44 -8.78 -5.72 22.09
C GLU A 44 -7.41 -5.93 21.45
N GLY A 45 -6.37 -6.17 22.27
CA GLY A 45 -5.03 -6.46 21.80
C GLY A 45 -4.09 -5.24 21.77
N GLU A 46 -2.99 -5.37 21.04
CA GLU A 46 -2.01 -4.31 20.91
C GLU A 46 -2.47 -3.21 19.93
N SER A 47 -2.22 -1.96 20.29
CA SER A 47 -2.48 -0.82 19.40
C SER A 47 -1.61 -0.92 18.14
N LEU A 48 -2.13 -0.41 17.01
CA LEU A 48 -1.43 -0.35 15.73
C LEU A 48 -0.33 0.74 15.77
N ASP A 49 0.73 0.47 16.51
CA ASP A 49 1.89 1.34 16.67
C ASP A 49 3.07 0.79 15.84
N ILE A 50 3.39 1.48 14.75
CA ILE A 50 4.42 1.05 13.80
C ILE A 50 5.78 0.91 14.47
N GLY A 51 6.13 1.81 15.41
CA GLY A 51 7.39 1.73 16.14
C GLY A 51 7.55 0.41 16.91
N LYS A 52 6.48 -0.06 17.54
CA LYS A 52 6.46 -1.33 18.29
C LYS A 52 6.53 -2.55 17.38
N PHE A 53 6.06 -2.44 16.12
CA PHE A 53 6.16 -3.53 15.14
C PHE A 53 7.53 -3.61 14.48
N LEU A 54 8.28 -2.53 14.43
CA LEU A 54 9.60 -2.48 13.80
C LEU A 54 10.75 -2.76 14.77
N TYR A 55 10.57 -2.47 16.07
CA TYR A 55 11.64 -2.58 17.05
C TYR A 55 11.16 -3.25 18.34
N THR A 56 12.06 -3.99 18.98
CA THR A 56 11.87 -4.47 20.35
C THR A 56 12.05 -3.31 21.36
N LYS A 57 11.72 -3.56 22.63
CA LYS A 57 11.94 -2.57 23.70
C LYS A 57 13.42 -2.19 23.86
N GLU A 58 14.33 -3.12 23.49
CA GLU A 58 15.78 -2.95 23.53
C GLU A 58 16.33 -2.29 22.24
N GLY A 59 15.43 -1.85 21.30
CA GLY A 59 15.82 -1.20 20.05
C GLY A 59 16.32 -2.12 18.95
N LYS A 60 16.18 -3.46 19.10
CA LYS A 60 16.56 -4.42 18.04
C LYS A 60 15.51 -4.46 16.93
N PRO A 61 15.90 -4.65 15.65
CA PRO A 61 14.97 -4.84 14.55
C PRO A 61 14.03 -6.03 14.78
N LYS A 62 12.80 -5.88 14.35
CA LYS A 62 11.72 -6.85 14.51
C LYS A 62 11.05 -7.14 13.17
N ILE A 63 10.70 -8.38 12.91
CA ILE A 63 9.82 -8.77 11.79
C ILE A 63 8.42 -8.99 12.37
N SER A 64 7.46 -8.24 11.85
CA SER A 64 6.04 -8.37 12.22
C SER A 64 5.25 -8.85 11.02
N ILE A 65 4.50 -9.96 11.21
CA ILE A 65 3.72 -10.60 10.15
C ILE A 65 2.24 -10.44 10.48
N PHE A 66 1.50 -9.79 9.58
CA PHE A 66 0.05 -9.63 9.68
C PHE A 66 -0.65 -10.62 8.76
N SER A 67 -1.23 -11.67 9.34
CA SER A 67 -2.04 -12.63 8.59
C SER A 67 -3.51 -12.20 8.64
N ILE A 68 -4.06 -11.83 7.48
CA ILE A 68 -5.42 -11.31 7.34
C ILE A 68 -6.33 -12.24 6.52
N ALA A 69 -5.88 -13.45 6.21
CA ALA A 69 -6.61 -14.39 5.36
C ALA A 69 -7.98 -14.80 5.93
N HIS A 70 -8.12 -14.81 7.25
CA HIS A 70 -9.35 -15.17 7.98
C HIS A 70 -10.39 -14.04 8.02
N LEU A 71 -10.02 -12.82 7.67
CA LEU A 71 -10.92 -11.66 7.67
C LEU A 71 -11.78 -11.62 6.42
N SER A 72 -12.98 -11.06 6.53
CA SER A 72 -13.83 -10.72 5.37
C SER A 72 -13.18 -9.62 4.52
N ASP A 73 -13.63 -9.46 3.27
CA ASP A 73 -13.08 -8.44 2.35
C ASP A 73 -13.20 -7.01 2.91
N LYS A 74 -14.29 -6.71 3.62
CA LYS A 74 -14.49 -5.40 4.26
C LYS A 74 -13.51 -5.17 5.41
N GLU A 75 -13.30 -6.19 6.23
CA GLU A 75 -12.36 -6.13 7.35
C GLU A 75 -10.92 -6.07 6.86
N ARG A 76 -10.56 -6.84 5.84
CA ARG A 76 -9.25 -6.74 5.19
C ARG A 76 -8.98 -5.32 4.66
N MET A 77 -9.95 -4.75 3.92
CA MET A 77 -9.82 -3.39 3.40
C MET A 77 -9.68 -2.37 4.52
N PHE A 78 -10.46 -2.51 5.61
CA PHE A 78 -10.37 -1.65 6.78
C PHE A 78 -8.99 -1.73 7.43
N PHE A 79 -8.52 -2.94 7.75
CA PHE A 79 -7.23 -3.17 8.39
C PHE A 79 -6.06 -2.63 7.53
N VAL A 80 -6.02 -3.00 6.25
CA VAL A 80 -4.96 -2.55 5.33
C VAL A 80 -4.96 -1.02 5.21
N THR A 81 -6.15 -0.40 5.13
CA THR A 81 -6.25 1.06 5.07
C THR A 81 -5.69 1.72 6.34
N MET A 82 -6.04 1.20 7.52
CA MET A 82 -5.50 1.69 8.79
C MET A 82 -3.98 1.52 8.86
N LEU A 83 -3.47 0.33 8.55
CA LEU A 83 -2.04 0.03 8.56
C LEU A 83 -1.26 0.98 7.64
N LEU A 84 -1.75 1.21 6.42
CA LEU A 84 -1.11 2.12 5.48
C LEU A 84 -1.12 3.58 5.96
N ASN A 85 -2.21 4.03 6.58
CA ASN A 85 -2.29 5.38 7.16
C ASN A 85 -1.33 5.53 8.35
N GLU A 86 -1.24 4.53 9.23
CA GLU A 86 -0.29 4.53 10.35
C GLU A 86 1.18 4.50 9.85
N LEU A 87 1.47 3.74 8.79
CA LEU A 87 2.78 3.77 8.14
C LEU A 87 3.12 5.16 7.58
N VAL A 88 2.18 5.83 6.92
CA VAL A 88 2.36 7.20 6.43
C VAL A 88 2.55 8.18 7.59
N ALA A 89 1.77 8.06 8.65
CA ALA A 89 1.90 8.90 9.83
C ALA A 89 3.27 8.70 10.51
N TRP A 90 3.64 7.45 10.76
CA TRP A 90 4.96 7.10 11.33
C TRP A 90 6.10 7.60 10.45
N MET A 91 6.06 7.34 9.16
CA MET A 91 7.08 7.79 8.20
C MET A 91 7.34 9.31 8.33
N ARG A 92 6.28 10.10 8.43
CA ARG A 92 6.37 11.57 8.53
C ARG A 92 6.97 12.06 9.85
N THR A 93 6.99 11.24 10.88
CA THR A 93 7.69 11.56 12.14
C THR A 93 9.18 11.27 12.07
N GLN A 94 9.65 10.59 11.02
CA GLN A 94 11.05 10.22 10.89
C GLN A 94 11.87 11.33 10.22
N GLN A 95 13.14 11.44 10.61
CA GLN A 95 14.09 12.27 9.88
C GLN A 95 14.42 11.66 8.53
N GLY A 96 14.65 12.49 7.51
CA GLY A 96 15.09 12.06 6.18
C GLY A 96 16.42 11.28 6.26
N THR A 97 16.56 10.26 5.41
CA THR A 97 17.78 9.44 5.34
C THR A 97 17.90 8.75 4.00
N SER A 98 19.14 8.47 3.56
CA SER A 98 19.43 7.61 2.41
C SER A 98 19.55 6.12 2.76
N SER A 99 19.63 5.79 4.06
CA SER A 99 19.74 4.42 4.53
C SER A 99 18.38 3.77 4.75
N LEU A 100 18.28 2.46 4.49
CA LEU A 100 17.07 1.70 4.76
C LEU A 100 16.84 1.58 6.27
N ARG A 101 15.71 2.06 6.73
CA ARG A 101 15.28 2.03 8.14
C ARG A 101 14.29 0.90 8.40
N ALA A 102 13.36 0.72 7.49
CA ALA A 102 12.32 -0.29 7.58
C ALA A 102 11.91 -0.76 6.18
N LEU A 103 11.34 -1.96 6.09
CA LEU A 103 10.78 -2.52 4.86
C LEU A 103 9.32 -2.90 5.11
N PHE A 104 8.42 -2.35 4.31
CA PHE A 104 7.05 -2.79 4.20
C PHE A 104 6.91 -3.71 2.99
N TYR A 105 6.54 -4.96 3.23
CA TYR A 105 6.22 -5.93 2.19
C TYR A 105 4.74 -6.24 2.21
N MET A 106 4.10 -6.18 1.05
CA MET A 106 2.71 -6.58 0.90
C MET A 106 2.58 -7.59 -0.23
N ASP A 107 2.17 -8.79 0.16
CA ASP A 107 1.83 -9.86 -0.78
C ASP A 107 0.40 -9.70 -1.27
N GLU A 108 0.17 -9.96 -2.55
CA GLU A 108 -1.12 -9.88 -3.23
C GLU A 108 -1.86 -8.55 -3.03
N ILE A 109 -1.41 -7.52 -3.75
CA ILE A 109 -2.02 -6.17 -3.65
C ILE A 109 -3.34 -6.03 -4.42
N PHE A 110 -3.84 -7.13 -5.01
CA PHE A 110 -5.12 -7.14 -5.72
C PHE A 110 -6.26 -6.55 -4.88
N GLY A 111 -7.01 -5.63 -5.48
CA GLY A 111 -8.14 -4.95 -4.82
C GLY A 111 -7.76 -3.75 -3.94
N TYR A 112 -6.50 -3.63 -3.47
CA TYR A 112 -6.06 -2.53 -2.61
C TYR A 112 -5.50 -1.33 -3.40
N PHE A 113 -5.02 -1.57 -4.62
CA PHE A 113 -4.41 -0.57 -5.47
C PHE A 113 -4.85 -0.67 -6.94
N PRO A 114 -6.16 -0.73 -7.22
CA PRO A 114 -6.69 -0.94 -8.57
C PRO A 114 -6.56 0.30 -9.45
N PRO A 115 -6.49 0.14 -10.80
CA PRO A 115 -6.31 1.25 -11.73
C PRO A 115 -7.51 2.20 -11.79
N VAL A 116 -8.73 1.68 -11.72
CA VAL A 116 -9.97 2.45 -11.95
C VAL A 116 -10.67 2.84 -10.67
N SER A 117 -10.98 1.86 -9.81
CA SER A 117 -11.68 2.14 -8.55
C SER A 117 -10.76 2.88 -7.56
N ASN A 118 -11.37 3.53 -6.57
CA ASN A 118 -10.65 4.33 -5.59
C ASN A 118 -10.95 3.86 -4.16
N PRO A 119 -10.50 2.65 -3.77
CA PRO A 119 -10.66 2.17 -2.40
C PRO A 119 -9.88 3.06 -1.42
N PRO A 120 -10.24 3.08 -0.14
CA PRO A 120 -9.61 3.93 0.87
C PRO A 120 -8.10 3.64 1.07
N SER A 121 -7.63 2.44 0.72
CA SER A 121 -6.21 2.04 0.74
C SER A 121 -5.36 2.69 -0.35
N LYS A 122 -5.97 3.18 -1.43
CA LYS A 122 -5.25 3.66 -2.62
C LYS A 122 -4.42 4.91 -2.36
N GLN A 123 -4.99 5.91 -1.69
CA GLN A 123 -4.29 7.17 -1.44
C GLN A 123 -3.08 7.04 -0.50
N PRO A 124 -3.17 6.35 0.66
CA PRO A 124 -1.99 6.11 1.48
C PRO A 124 -0.94 5.27 0.76
N MET A 125 -1.31 4.29 -0.08
CA MET A 125 -0.36 3.53 -0.90
C MET A 125 0.40 4.43 -1.88
N LEU A 126 -0.30 5.30 -2.62
CA LEU A 126 0.33 6.29 -3.52
C LEU A 126 1.29 7.21 -2.76
N THR A 127 0.93 7.61 -1.55
CA THR A 127 1.78 8.45 -0.70
C THR A 127 3.06 7.73 -0.31
N LEU A 128 2.96 6.46 0.10
CA LEU A 128 4.12 5.63 0.41
C LEU A 128 5.04 5.48 -0.80
N LEU A 129 4.50 5.08 -1.96
CA LEU A 129 5.30 4.92 -3.18
C LEU A 129 6.04 6.19 -3.61
N LYS A 130 5.45 7.37 -3.35
CA LYS A 130 6.07 8.65 -3.70
C LYS A 130 7.08 9.16 -2.68
N GLN A 131 6.88 8.92 -1.39
CA GLN A 131 7.58 9.61 -0.32
C GLN A 131 8.44 8.71 0.56
N ALA A 132 8.13 7.41 0.67
CA ALA A 132 8.72 6.52 1.66
C ALA A 132 10.25 6.44 1.58
N ARG A 133 10.81 6.46 0.37
CA ARG A 133 12.27 6.42 0.14
C ARG A 133 13.02 7.53 0.89
N ALA A 134 12.49 8.76 0.90
CA ALA A 134 13.14 9.91 1.54
C ALA A 134 13.29 9.74 3.07
N PHE A 135 12.47 8.87 3.66
CA PHE A 135 12.46 8.59 5.09
C PHE A 135 13.08 7.23 5.44
N GLY A 136 13.69 6.55 4.47
CA GLY A 136 14.31 5.26 4.66
C GLY A 136 13.31 4.10 4.78
N LEU A 137 12.06 4.27 4.36
CA LEU A 137 11.08 3.20 4.29
C LEU A 137 11.08 2.60 2.88
N GLY A 138 11.53 1.34 2.76
CA GLY A 138 11.37 0.54 1.55
C GLY A 138 9.93 0.04 1.44
N VAL A 139 9.39 0.06 0.21
CA VAL A 139 8.07 -0.50 -0.09
C VAL A 139 8.24 -1.56 -1.17
N MET A 140 7.84 -2.79 -0.86
CA MET A 140 7.88 -3.93 -1.77
C MET A 140 6.48 -4.51 -1.92
N LEU A 141 5.99 -4.55 -3.14
CA LEU A 141 4.64 -5.00 -3.46
C LEU A 141 4.69 -6.19 -4.40
N ALA A 142 3.90 -7.21 -4.13
CA ALA A 142 3.76 -8.36 -5.01
C ALA A 142 2.33 -8.43 -5.58
N ALA A 143 2.23 -8.80 -6.85
CA ALA A 143 0.97 -9.01 -7.56
C ALA A 143 1.12 -10.11 -8.60
N GLN A 144 0.07 -10.85 -8.83
CA GLN A 144 0.05 -11.89 -9.87
C GLN A 144 -0.20 -11.29 -11.26
N ASN A 145 -0.99 -10.21 -11.34
CA ASN A 145 -1.41 -9.62 -12.59
C ASN A 145 -1.03 -8.14 -12.66
N PRO A 146 -0.21 -7.71 -13.61
CA PRO A 146 0.20 -6.32 -13.74
C PRO A 146 -0.95 -5.35 -14.09
N VAL A 147 -2.03 -5.86 -14.71
CA VAL A 147 -3.20 -5.02 -15.09
C VAL A 147 -4.07 -4.62 -13.90
N ASP A 148 -3.89 -5.25 -12.76
CA ASP A 148 -4.67 -5.01 -11.54
C ASP A 148 -4.10 -3.87 -10.69
N ILE A 149 -3.00 -3.26 -11.12
CA ILE A 149 -2.27 -2.22 -10.38
C ILE A 149 -2.46 -0.85 -11.04
N ASP A 150 -2.60 0.20 -10.23
CA ASP A 150 -2.67 1.58 -10.73
C ASP A 150 -1.32 2.05 -11.28
N TYR A 151 -1.32 2.44 -12.55
CA TYR A 151 -0.13 2.92 -13.27
C TYR A 151 0.46 4.20 -12.70
N LYS A 152 -0.35 5.06 -12.08
CA LYS A 152 0.14 6.28 -11.43
C LYS A 152 1.11 5.99 -10.29
N GLY A 153 0.99 4.81 -9.67
CA GLY A 153 1.93 4.35 -8.66
C GLY A 153 3.18 3.72 -9.26
N LEU A 154 3.04 3.03 -10.38
CA LEU A 154 4.11 2.26 -10.99
C LEU A 154 5.31 3.13 -11.41
N SER A 155 5.07 4.36 -11.86
CA SER A 155 6.14 5.31 -12.21
C SER A 155 7.06 5.70 -11.04
N ASN A 156 6.66 5.42 -9.80
CA ASN A 156 7.46 5.68 -8.60
C ASN A 156 8.24 4.43 -8.12
N ILE A 157 8.09 3.30 -8.82
CA ILE A 157 8.77 2.06 -8.47
C ILE A 157 10.11 2.02 -9.19
N GLY A 158 11.19 1.95 -8.43
CA GLY A 158 12.56 1.97 -8.95
C GLY A 158 13.08 0.61 -9.39
N THR A 159 12.53 -0.49 -8.90
CA THR A 159 13.00 -1.85 -9.22
C THR A 159 11.82 -2.78 -9.46
N TRP A 160 11.91 -3.54 -10.54
CA TRP A 160 10.90 -4.48 -10.98
C TRP A 160 11.47 -5.88 -11.04
N PHE A 161 10.74 -6.83 -10.47
CA PHE A 161 10.98 -8.26 -10.60
C PHE A 161 9.81 -8.86 -11.37
N ILE A 162 10.05 -9.27 -12.61
CA ILE A 162 9.00 -9.75 -13.51
C ILE A 162 9.22 -11.24 -13.75
N GLY A 163 8.32 -12.06 -13.25
CA GLY A 163 8.28 -13.48 -13.54
C GLY A 163 7.51 -13.79 -14.83
N ARG A 164 7.33 -15.07 -15.13
CA ARG A 164 6.58 -15.54 -16.29
C ARG A 164 5.15 -15.00 -16.30
N LEU A 165 4.76 -14.34 -17.39
CA LEU A 165 3.40 -13.85 -17.62
C LEU A 165 2.63 -14.80 -18.55
N GLN A 166 1.37 -15.09 -18.18
CA GLN A 166 0.58 -16.12 -18.85
C GLN A 166 -0.14 -15.64 -20.10
N THR A 167 -0.47 -14.34 -20.22
CA THR A 167 -1.29 -13.82 -21.32
C THR A 167 -0.58 -12.70 -22.07
N GLU A 168 -0.84 -12.61 -23.37
CA GLU A 168 -0.29 -11.54 -24.23
C GLU A 168 -0.72 -10.15 -23.74
N ARG A 169 -1.92 -10.02 -23.18
CA ARG A 169 -2.38 -8.77 -22.58
C ARG A 169 -1.50 -8.32 -21.41
N TYR A 170 -1.08 -9.24 -20.55
CA TYR A 170 -0.20 -8.93 -19.41
C TYR A 170 1.21 -8.59 -19.87
N LYS A 171 1.73 -9.31 -20.87
CA LYS A 171 3.04 -9.04 -21.48
C LYS A 171 3.07 -7.64 -22.08
N SER A 172 2.14 -7.32 -23.00
CA SER A 172 2.05 -6.03 -23.66
C SER A 172 1.98 -4.88 -22.65
N ARG A 173 1.18 -5.04 -21.62
CA ARG A 173 1.01 -4.03 -20.57
C ARG A 173 2.28 -3.82 -19.74
N MET A 174 3.00 -4.89 -19.42
CA MET A 174 4.26 -4.81 -18.71
C MET A 174 5.34 -4.14 -19.57
N ILE A 175 5.43 -4.47 -20.85
CA ILE A 175 6.36 -3.87 -21.80
C ILE A 175 6.10 -2.37 -21.92
N GLU A 176 4.83 -1.94 -22.05
CA GLU A 176 4.46 -0.52 -22.07
C GLU A 176 4.91 0.19 -20.78
N SER A 177 4.72 -0.45 -19.62
CA SER A 177 5.12 0.10 -18.33
C SER A 177 6.64 0.26 -18.22
N LEU A 178 7.40 -0.76 -18.58
CA LEU A 178 8.87 -0.71 -18.57
C LEU A 178 9.41 0.36 -19.51
N ARG A 179 8.84 0.50 -20.69
CA ARG A 179 9.24 1.53 -21.67
C ARG A 179 8.90 2.95 -21.23
N SER A 180 7.80 3.13 -20.49
CA SER A 180 7.48 4.44 -19.91
C SER A 180 8.50 4.89 -18.85
N ILE A 181 9.21 3.94 -18.26
CA ILE A 181 10.23 4.15 -17.23
C ILE A 181 11.63 4.27 -17.87
N ASN A 182 11.91 3.46 -18.89
CA ASN A 182 13.18 3.48 -19.62
C ASN A 182 12.92 3.40 -21.15
N SER A 183 12.93 4.55 -21.80
CA SER A 183 12.65 4.68 -23.24
C SER A 183 13.70 4.06 -24.16
N GLU A 184 14.90 3.76 -23.64
CA GLU A 184 16.00 3.17 -24.42
C GLU A 184 15.85 1.64 -24.57
N MET A 185 14.96 1.00 -23.83
CA MET A 185 14.72 -0.44 -23.94
C MET A 185 14.04 -0.78 -25.29
N ASP A 186 14.68 -1.67 -26.05
CA ASP A 186 14.12 -2.18 -27.30
C ASP A 186 12.86 -3.03 -27.03
N LYS A 187 11.79 -2.70 -27.78
CA LYS A 187 10.50 -3.38 -27.61
C LYS A 187 10.58 -4.88 -27.95
N GLY A 188 11.24 -5.21 -29.07
CA GLY A 188 11.35 -6.59 -29.55
C GLY A 188 12.14 -7.45 -28.58
N GLY A 189 13.28 -6.95 -28.12
CA GLY A 189 14.11 -7.66 -27.15
C GLY A 189 13.40 -7.92 -25.82
N LEU A 190 12.62 -6.96 -25.31
CA LEU A 190 11.82 -7.15 -24.07
C LEU A 190 10.69 -8.17 -24.26
N GLU A 191 10.04 -8.18 -25.42
CA GLU A 191 8.96 -9.12 -25.73
C GLU A 191 9.49 -10.57 -25.79
N ASP A 192 10.62 -10.77 -26.45
CA ASP A 192 11.29 -12.07 -26.52
C ASP A 192 11.74 -12.55 -25.15
N ILE A 193 12.35 -11.68 -24.35
CA ILE A 193 12.78 -12.00 -22.99
C ILE A 193 11.59 -12.40 -22.10
N ILE A 194 10.55 -11.56 -22.02
CA ILE A 194 9.40 -11.80 -21.15
C ILE A 194 8.62 -13.04 -21.58
N SER A 195 8.56 -13.31 -22.89
CA SER A 195 7.89 -14.50 -23.43
C SER A 195 8.69 -15.78 -23.19
N GLY A 196 10.02 -15.68 -23.14
CA GLY A 196 10.93 -16.79 -22.90
C GLY A 196 11.18 -17.10 -21.42
N LEU A 197 10.63 -16.33 -20.47
CA LEU A 197 10.83 -16.62 -19.04
C LEU A 197 10.25 -17.96 -18.64
N GLU A 198 11.09 -18.82 -18.08
CA GLU A 198 10.71 -20.08 -17.50
C GLU A 198 10.23 -19.96 -16.04
N ASN A 199 9.77 -21.06 -15.48
CA ASN A 199 9.42 -21.10 -14.05
C ASN A 199 10.66 -20.76 -13.19
N ARG A 200 10.47 -19.94 -12.15
CA ARG A 200 11.53 -19.47 -11.24
C ARG A 200 12.56 -18.55 -11.91
N THR A 201 12.34 -18.12 -13.14
CA THR A 201 13.21 -17.16 -13.84
C THR A 201 12.56 -15.81 -13.84
N PHE A 202 13.32 -14.78 -13.52
CA PHE A 202 12.82 -13.42 -13.36
C PHE A 202 13.68 -12.44 -14.15
N LEU A 203 13.04 -11.48 -14.77
CA LEU A 203 13.67 -10.29 -15.30
C LEU A 203 13.71 -9.23 -14.18
N VAL A 204 14.90 -8.70 -13.88
CA VAL A 204 15.07 -7.54 -13.01
C VAL A 204 15.33 -6.31 -13.84
N SER A 205 14.56 -5.27 -13.63
CA SER A 205 14.76 -3.97 -14.24
C SER A 205 14.87 -2.90 -13.15
N ASN A 206 15.89 -2.05 -13.23
CA ASN A 206 16.11 -0.96 -12.30
C ASN A 206 16.14 0.36 -13.07
N THR A 207 15.40 1.36 -12.59
CA THR A 207 15.33 2.70 -13.21
C THR A 207 16.66 3.47 -13.18
N ASN A 208 17.59 3.09 -12.28
CA ASN A 208 18.91 3.71 -12.17
C ASN A 208 19.99 2.97 -12.99
N GLY A 209 19.64 1.86 -13.64
CA GLY A 209 20.53 1.04 -14.46
C GLY A 209 19.99 0.90 -15.89
N SER A 210 20.87 0.96 -16.89
CA SER A 210 20.49 0.81 -18.30
C SER A 210 20.20 -0.64 -18.71
N ASN A 211 20.47 -1.63 -17.84
CA ASN A 211 20.39 -3.04 -18.21
C ASN A 211 19.30 -3.76 -17.39
N ALA A 212 18.51 -4.56 -18.11
CA ALA A 212 17.67 -5.57 -17.51
C ALA A 212 18.50 -6.87 -17.38
N GLU A 213 18.44 -7.52 -16.22
CA GLU A 213 19.16 -8.74 -15.91
C GLU A 213 18.17 -9.89 -15.69
N ILE A 214 18.57 -11.09 -16.15
CA ILE A 214 17.77 -12.31 -15.91
C ILE A 214 18.47 -13.13 -14.82
N PHE A 215 17.70 -13.59 -13.84
CA PHE A 215 18.20 -14.51 -12.82
C PHE A 215 17.19 -15.62 -12.55
N GLN A 216 17.71 -16.76 -12.06
CA GLN A 216 16.90 -17.90 -11.66
C GLN A 216 16.98 -18.10 -10.15
N THR A 217 15.80 -18.28 -9.52
CA THR A 217 15.74 -18.64 -8.09
C THR A 217 15.94 -20.13 -7.90
N ARG A 218 16.50 -20.51 -6.77
CA ARG A 218 16.69 -21.92 -6.36
C ARG A 218 15.38 -22.58 -5.95
#